data_f6efabd25a0eb4d6ff996edebbeea4ea
#
_entry.id   f6efabd25a0eb4d6ff996edebbeea4ea
#
_cell.length_a   1.000
_cell.length_b   1.000
_cell.length_c   1.000
_cell.angle_alpha   90.00
_cell.angle_beta   90.00
_cell.angle_gamma   90.00
#
_symmetry.space_group_name_H-M   'P 1'
#
loop_
_entity.id
_entity.type
_entity.pdbx_description
1 polymer ?
#
loop_
_entity_poly.entity_id
_entity_poly.type
_entity_poly.pdbx_seq_one_letter_code
_entity_poly.pdbx_strand_id
1 'polypeptide(L)'
;LTPEEITQGTPIGEVDRLLRGTDPILVRATDSLQRLAELAIESPGCRVLSVVDDQGMLIGLVPVRLLVNDIFLKIVPEEFLGVIADVEAVMEYARHLGARTAGDIMLPPVSVRRDATVRDAFETMHHARLYGLPIVDDAGRVVSYLDQLELLLVWVRASGREPLLRPSADTDRG
;
A
#
# COMPACT_ATOMS: atom_id res chain seq x y z
N LEU A 1 9.23 15.72 -17.63
CA LEU A 1 8.00 15.95 -16.88
C LEU A 1 8.37 16.58 -15.53
N THR A 2 7.72 17.65 -15.14
CA THR A 2 7.83 18.25 -13.80
C THR A 2 6.69 17.76 -12.92
N PRO A 3 6.79 17.80 -11.57
CA PRO A 3 5.68 17.42 -10.69
C PRO A 3 4.38 18.18 -10.98
N GLU A 4 4.48 19.39 -11.53
CA GLU A 4 3.37 20.28 -11.85
C GLU A 4 2.61 19.88 -13.13
N GLU A 5 3.22 19.04 -13.96
CA GLU A 5 2.63 18.52 -15.20
C GLU A 5 1.92 17.19 -15.02
N ILE A 6 1.99 16.59 -13.82
CA ILE A 6 1.34 15.32 -13.53
C ILE A 6 -0.17 15.50 -13.44
N THR A 7 -0.88 14.68 -14.19
CA THR A 7 -2.34 14.63 -14.24
C THR A 7 -2.83 13.22 -13.88
N GLN A 8 -4.13 13.05 -13.75
CA GLN A 8 -4.74 11.73 -13.56
C GLN A 8 -4.45 10.75 -14.70
N GLY A 9 -4.17 11.25 -15.90
CA GLY A 9 -3.83 10.45 -17.08
C GLY A 9 -2.34 10.18 -17.25
N THR A 10 -1.47 10.70 -16.35
CA THR A 10 -0.03 10.48 -16.44
C THR A 10 0.30 9.01 -16.15
N PRO A 11 1.15 8.36 -16.99
CA PRO A 11 1.60 7.00 -16.73
C PRO A 11 2.41 6.89 -15.44
N ILE A 12 2.15 5.82 -14.66
CA ILE A 12 2.85 5.56 -13.39
C ILE A 12 4.36 5.45 -13.55
N GLY A 13 4.84 4.90 -14.65
CA GLY A 13 6.29 4.83 -14.93
C GLY A 13 6.97 6.18 -15.09
N GLU A 14 6.23 7.25 -15.38
CA GLU A 14 6.75 8.62 -15.39
C GLU A 14 6.79 9.20 -13.98
N VAL A 15 5.75 8.95 -13.18
CA VAL A 15 5.69 9.34 -11.77
C VAL A 15 6.82 8.68 -10.97
N ASP A 16 6.99 7.37 -11.11
CA ASP A 16 8.04 6.56 -10.47
C ASP A 16 9.44 7.13 -10.75
N ARG A 17 9.74 7.46 -12.02
CA ARG A 17 11.01 8.07 -12.40
C ARG A 17 11.22 9.46 -11.79
N LEU A 18 10.17 10.26 -11.69
CA LEU A 18 10.23 11.61 -11.17
C LEU A 18 10.43 11.64 -9.66
N LEU A 19 9.75 10.77 -8.93
CA LEU A 19 9.77 10.74 -7.46
C LEU A 19 11.00 9.98 -6.93
N ARG A 20 11.72 9.20 -7.77
CA ARG A 20 12.74 8.24 -7.34
C ARG A 20 12.20 7.31 -6.26
N GLY A 21 11.04 6.72 -6.56
CA GLY A 21 10.14 6.00 -5.68
C GLY A 21 10.76 5.19 -4.53
N THR A 22 9.93 4.78 -3.60
CA THR A 22 10.34 3.87 -2.52
C THR A 22 10.71 2.50 -3.12
N ASP A 23 11.86 1.94 -2.72
CA ASP A 23 12.24 0.60 -3.14
C ASP A 23 11.22 -0.43 -2.63
N PRO A 24 10.80 -1.39 -3.46
CA PRO A 24 9.88 -2.43 -3.04
C PRO A 24 10.55 -3.38 -2.06
N ILE A 25 9.84 -3.77 -0.99
CA ILE A 25 10.29 -4.86 -0.13
C ILE A 25 9.81 -6.17 -0.76
N LEU A 26 10.77 -6.99 -1.19
CA LEU A 26 10.52 -8.32 -1.76
C LEU A 26 10.77 -9.40 -0.71
N VAL A 27 9.79 -10.27 -0.53
CA VAL A 27 9.85 -11.40 0.41
C VAL A 27 9.40 -12.69 -0.28
N ARG A 28 9.77 -13.83 0.29
CA ARG A 28 9.33 -15.15 -0.14
C ARG A 28 8.13 -15.61 0.68
N ALA A 29 7.30 -16.47 0.12
CA ALA A 29 6.17 -17.05 0.87
C ALA A 29 6.62 -17.81 2.13
N THR A 30 7.86 -18.31 2.16
CA THR A 30 8.48 -19.02 3.28
C THR A 30 9.11 -18.12 4.33
N ASP A 31 9.25 -16.81 4.08
CA ASP A 31 9.85 -15.89 5.05
C ASP A 31 8.97 -15.76 6.28
N SER A 32 9.62 -15.71 7.44
CA SER A 32 8.92 -15.61 8.73
C SER A 32 8.29 -14.23 8.92
N LEU A 33 7.19 -14.16 9.68
CA LEU A 33 6.54 -12.89 10.03
C LEU A 33 7.49 -11.95 10.79
N GLN A 34 8.42 -12.49 11.59
CA GLN A 34 9.46 -11.69 12.22
C GLN A 34 10.34 -11.01 11.19
N ARG A 35 10.80 -11.75 10.18
CA ARG A 35 11.63 -11.18 9.09
C ARG A 35 10.88 -10.09 8.32
N LEU A 36 9.60 -10.29 8.06
CA LEU A 36 8.75 -9.29 7.41
C LEU A 36 8.66 -8.00 8.26
N ALA A 37 8.47 -8.15 9.57
CA ALA A 37 8.40 -7.02 10.50
C ALA A 37 9.72 -6.24 10.55
N GLU A 38 10.87 -6.92 10.59
CA GLU A 38 12.19 -6.30 10.54
C GLU A 38 12.35 -5.44 9.26
N LEU A 39 12.04 -6.00 8.10
CA LEU A 39 12.11 -5.30 6.81
C LEU A 39 11.16 -4.09 6.75
N ALA A 40 9.95 -4.22 7.29
CA ALA A 40 8.99 -3.12 7.34
C ALA A 40 9.47 -1.97 8.25
N ILE A 41 10.16 -2.27 9.36
CA ILE A 41 10.75 -1.27 10.25
C ILE A 41 11.92 -0.56 9.58
N GLU A 42 12.76 -1.29 8.84
CA GLU A 42 13.91 -0.73 8.09
C GLU A 42 13.47 0.18 6.93
N SER A 43 12.28 -0.04 6.37
CA SER A 43 11.76 0.70 5.21
C SER A 43 10.34 1.23 5.45
N PRO A 44 10.15 2.23 6.34
CA PRO A 44 8.83 2.70 6.77
C PRO A 44 8.00 3.35 5.65
N GLY A 45 8.62 3.71 4.52
CA GLY A 45 7.93 4.19 3.32
C GLY A 45 7.19 3.08 2.56
N CYS A 46 7.59 1.82 2.71
CA CYS A 46 6.95 0.69 2.06
C CYS A 46 5.88 0.06 2.97
N ARG A 47 4.62 0.29 2.67
CA ARG A 47 3.48 -0.16 3.49
C ARG A 47 2.87 -1.48 3.06
N VAL A 48 3.36 -2.03 1.95
CA VAL A 48 2.92 -3.31 1.41
C VAL A 48 4.13 -4.08 0.93
N LEU A 49 4.41 -5.22 1.55
CA LEU A 49 5.48 -6.11 1.12
C LEU A 49 4.99 -6.97 -0.06
N SER A 50 5.84 -7.12 -1.05
CA SER A 50 5.57 -7.93 -2.24
C SER A 50 6.08 -9.34 -2.05
N VAL A 51 5.19 -10.33 -2.02
CA VAL A 51 5.58 -11.74 -1.99
C VAL A 51 5.85 -12.19 -3.43
N VAL A 52 7.06 -12.64 -3.66
CA VAL A 52 7.52 -13.04 -5.00
C VAL A 52 8.03 -14.47 -5.03
N ASP A 53 7.94 -15.10 -6.20
CA ASP A 53 8.55 -16.39 -6.48
C ASP A 53 10.05 -16.28 -6.82
N ASP A 54 10.70 -17.40 -7.16
CA ASP A 54 12.13 -17.45 -7.49
C ASP A 54 12.50 -16.68 -8.76
N GLN A 55 11.52 -16.32 -9.58
CA GLN A 55 11.70 -15.54 -10.80
C GLN A 55 11.41 -14.03 -10.58
N GLY A 56 11.03 -13.64 -9.36
CA GLY A 56 10.65 -12.28 -9.01
C GLY A 56 9.21 -11.92 -9.42
N MET A 57 8.40 -12.91 -9.80
CA MET A 57 7.00 -12.71 -10.14
C MET A 57 6.19 -12.44 -8.88
N LEU A 58 5.29 -11.48 -8.94
CA LEU A 58 4.40 -11.17 -7.82
C LEU A 58 3.37 -12.30 -7.64
N ILE A 59 3.38 -12.95 -6.47
CA ILE A 59 2.45 -14.04 -6.13
C ILE A 59 1.51 -13.68 -4.97
N GLY A 60 1.78 -12.60 -4.24
CA GLY A 60 0.94 -12.14 -3.14
C GLY A 60 1.42 -10.83 -2.55
N LEU A 61 0.65 -10.30 -1.60
CA LEU A 61 0.94 -9.06 -0.88
C LEU A 61 0.78 -9.26 0.62
N VAL A 62 1.66 -8.64 1.40
CA VAL A 62 1.49 -8.52 2.85
C VAL A 62 1.47 -7.04 3.23
N PRO A 63 0.28 -6.43 3.40
CA PRO A 63 0.17 -5.09 3.97
C PRO A 63 0.74 -5.05 5.38
N VAL A 64 1.56 -4.04 5.71
CA VAL A 64 2.18 -3.88 7.03
C VAL A 64 1.13 -3.87 8.15
N ARG A 65 -0.07 -3.34 7.90
CA ARG A 65 -1.18 -3.37 8.87
C ARG A 65 -1.56 -4.78 9.32
N LEU A 66 -1.42 -5.81 8.46
CA LEU A 66 -1.68 -7.20 8.84
C LEU A 66 -0.63 -7.70 9.84
N LEU A 67 0.65 -7.35 9.63
CA LEU A 67 1.72 -7.67 10.58
C LEU A 67 1.49 -7.00 11.94
N VAL A 68 1.11 -5.71 11.92
CA VAL A 68 0.82 -4.96 13.15
C VAL A 68 -0.35 -5.59 13.91
N ASN A 69 -1.43 -5.92 13.22
CA ASN A 69 -2.60 -6.56 13.82
C ASN A 69 -2.26 -7.94 14.41
N ASP A 70 -1.52 -8.78 13.68
CA ASP A 70 -1.11 -10.10 14.15
C ASP A 70 -0.23 -10.01 15.41
N ILE A 71 0.73 -9.10 15.44
CA ILE A 71 1.60 -8.86 16.61
C ILE A 71 0.79 -8.30 17.77
N PHE A 72 -0.07 -7.30 17.51
CA PHE A 72 -0.89 -6.67 18.55
C PHE A 72 -1.79 -7.68 19.25
N LEU A 73 -2.49 -8.50 18.49
CA LEU A 73 -3.41 -9.52 19.05
C LEU A 73 -2.68 -10.63 19.83
N LYS A 74 -1.41 -10.89 19.53
CA LYS A 74 -0.56 -11.83 20.33
C LYS A 74 -0.07 -11.25 21.66
N ILE A 75 -0.02 -9.91 21.78
CA ILE A 75 0.49 -9.21 22.97
C ILE A 75 -0.65 -8.79 23.89
N VAL A 76 -1.82 -8.47 23.34
CA VAL A 76 -2.97 -8.00 24.12
C VAL A 76 -3.57 -9.17 24.94
N PRO A 77 -3.74 -9.03 26.26
CA PRO A 77 -4.41 -10.03 27.07
C PRO A 77 -5.84 -10.31 26.57
N GLU A 78 -6.25 -11.57 26.60
CA GLU A 78 -7.57 -12.03 26.10
C GLU A 78 -8.76 -11.23 26.67
N GLU A 79 -8.63 -10.77 27.92
CA GLU A 79 -9.64 -9.95 28.62
C GLU A 79 -9.95 -8.63 27.91
N PHE A 80 -9.02 -8.09 27.13
CA PHE A 80 -9.17 -6.83 26.39
C PHE A 80 -9.60 -7.00 24.93
N LEU A 81 -9.53 -8.22 24.39
CA LEU A 81 -9.87 -8.49 22.99
C LEU A 81 -11.35 -8.16 22.68
N GLY A 82 -12.24 -8.44 23.63
CA GLY A 82 -13.66 -8.15 23.50
C GLY A 82 -14.03 -6.66 23.54
N VAL A 83 -13.12 -5.79 24.00
CA VAL A 83 -13.33 -4.34 24.12
C VAL A 83 -12.74 -3.58 22.93
N ILE A 84 -11.69 -4.12 22.31
CA ILE A 84 -10.86 -3.40 21.33
C ILE A 84 -11.13 -3.88 19.89
N ALA A 85 -11.52 -5.13 19.71
CA ALA A 85 -11.70 -5.73 18.40
C ALA A 85 -13.19 -5.78 18.03
N ASP A 86 -13.53 -5.27 16.85
CA ASP A 86 -14.79 -5.61 16.25
C ASP A 86 -14.81 -7.10 15.82
N VAL A 87 -15.99 -7.62 15.52
CA VAL A 87 -16.18 -9.05 15.17
C VAL A 87 -15.36 -9.41 13.92
N GLU A 88 -15.17 -8.47 12.99
CA GLU A 88 -14.43 -8.68 11.75
C GLU A 88 -12.93 -8.86 12.04
N ALA A 89 -12.35 -8.04 12.92
CA ALA A 89 -10.96 -8.15 13.38
C ALA A 89 -10.69 -9.46 14.14
N VAL A 90 -11.63 -9.91 14.99
CA VAL A 90 -11.53 -11.19 15.69
C VAL A 90 -11.60 -12.37 14.72
N MET A 91 -12.46 -12.32 13.72
CA MET A 91 -12.56 -13.37 12.69
C MET A 91 -11.34 -13.40 11.77
N GLU A 92 -10.74 -12.24 11.46
CA GLU A 92 -9.51 -12.15 10.68
C GLU A 92 -8.34 -12.75 11.48
N TYR A 93 -8.25 -12.44 12.77
CA TYR A 93 -7.28 -13.04 13.69
C TYR A 93 -7.43 -14.56 13.78
N ALA A 94 -8.66 -15.05 13.96
CA ALA A 94 -8.91 -16.48 14.05
C ALA A 94 -8.45 -17.26 12.80
N ARG A 95 -8.49 -16.62 11.63
CA ARG A 95 -7.97 -17.20 10.38
C ARG A 95 -6.44 -17.28 10.34
N HIS A 96 -5.75 -16.40 11.08
CA HIS A 96 -4.29 -16.33 11.12
C HIS A 96 -3.69 -16.95 12.41
N LEU A 97 -4.53 -17.58 13.26
CA LEU A 97 -4.07 -18.31 14.43
C LEU A 97 -3.09 -19.42 14.00
N GLY A 98 -1.81 -19.23 14.36
CA GLY A 98 -0.75 -20.16 13.99
C GLY A 98 0.03 -19.78 12.72
N ALA A 99 -0.30 -18.68 12.05
CA ALA A 99 0.48 -18.15 10.93
C ALA A 99 1.93 -17.88 11.38
N ARG A 100 2.89 -18.29 10.57
CA ARG A 100 4.33 -18.15 10.83
C ARG A 100 5.10 -17.54 9.67
N THR A 101 4.55 -17.60 8.47
CA THR A 101 5.21 -17.20 7.23
C THR A 101 4.38 -16.19 6.44
N ALA A 102 5.02 -15.52 5.49
CA ALA A 102 4.34 -14.63 4.55
C ALA A 102 3.20 -15.34 3.81
N GLY A 103 3.42 -16.59 3.39
CA GLY A 103 2.43 -17.40 2.68
C GLY A 103 1.16 -17.67 3.48
N ASP A 104 1.28 -17.72 4.82
CA ASP A 104 0.12 -17.96 5.69
C ASP A 104 -0.83 -16.76 5.77
N ILE A 105 -0.31 -15.52 5.54
CA ILE A 105 -1.08 -14.27 5.73
C ILE A 105 -1.21 -13.43 4.45
N MET A 106 -0.53 -13.81 3.35
CA MET A 106 -0.53 -13.00 2.14
C MET A 106 -1.93 -12.92 1.52
N LEU A 107 -2.25 -11.73 1.03
CA LEU A 107 -3.40 -11.46 0.19
C LEU A 107 -3.11 -11.83 -1.27
N PRO A 108 -4.13 -12.01 -2.11
CA PRO A 108 -3.94 -12.16 -3.56
C PRO A 108 -3.10 -11.02 -4.14
N PRO A 109 -2.32 -11.28 -5.23
CA PRO A 109 -1.49 -10.26 -5.85
C PRO A 109 -2.34 -9.16 -6.47
N VAL A 110 -2.01 -7.91 -6.14
CA VAL A 110 -2.56 -6.70 -6.75
C VAL A 110 -1.39 -5.80 -7.11
N SER A 111 -1.35 -5.29 -8.32
CA SER A 111 -0.26 -4.45 -8.82
C SER A 111 -0.75 -3.50 -9.90
N VAL A 112 0.08 -2.57 -10.29
CA VAL A 112 -0.09 -1.76 -11.48
C VAL A 112 1.10 -1.93 -12.42
N ARG A 113 0.86 -1.73 -13.71
CA ARG A 113 1.91 -1.72 -14.72
C ARG A 113 2.45 -0.29 -14.87
N ARG A 114 3.63 -0.15 -15.48
CA ARG A 114 4.23 1.17 -15.72
C ARG A 114 3.41 2.06 -16.65
N ASP A 115 2.64 1.47 -17.57
CA ASP A 115 1.77 2.16 -18.52
C ASP A 115 0.37 2.50 -17.94
N ALA A 116 0.01 1.95 -16.77
CA ALA A 116 -1.19 2.34 -16.06
C ALA A 116 -1.12 3.82 -15.63
N THR A 117 -2.26 4.48 -15.54
CA THR A 117 -2.33 5.89 -15.17
C THR A 117 -2.37 6.11 -13.66
N VAL A 118 -2.12 7.33 -13.22
CA VAL A 118 -2.31 7.76 -11.83
C VAL A 118 -3.72 7.44 -11.35
N ARG A 119 -4.74 7.63 -12.18
CA ARG A 119 -6.13 7.27 -11.88
C ARG A 119 -6.28 5.78 -11.62
N ASP A 120 -5.76 4.93 -12.52
CA ASP A 120 -5.85 3.47 -12.37
C ASP A 120 -5.21 2.99 -11.06
N ALA A 121 -4.06 3.59 -10.70
CA ALA A 121 -3.39 3.27 -9.43
C ALA A 121 -4.24 3.65 -8.22
N PHE A 122 -4.84 4.84 -8.21
CA PHE A 122 -5.75 5.27 -7.15
C PHE A 122 -6.96 4.35 -7.01
N GLU A 123 -7.62 4.05 -8.13
CA GLU A 123 -8.78 3.16 -8.15
C GLU A 123 -8.40 1.76 -7.64
N THR A 124 -7.25 1.24 -8.07
CA THR A 124 -6.72 -0.05 -7.61
C THR A 124 -6.44 -0.06 -6.11
N MET A 125 -5.75 0.98 -5.58
CA MET A 125 -5.51 1.11 -4.13
C MET A 125 -6.80 1.18 -3.35
N HIS A 126 -7.77 1.97 -3.84
CA HIS A 126 -9.06 2.14 -3.18
C HIS A 126 -9.85 0.83 -3.10
N HIS A 127 -10.01 0.13 -4.23
CA HIS A 127 -10.74 -1.14 -4.28
C HIS A 127 -10.08 -2.24 -3.45
N ALA A 128 -8.74 -2.30 -3.47
CA ALA A 128 -7.99 -3.28 -2.70
C ALA A 128 -7.77 -2.88 -1.23
N ARG A 129 -8.18 -1.68 -0.82
CA ARG A 129 -7.93 -1.10 0.51
C ARG A 129 -6.44 -1.12 0.89
N LEU A 130 -5.60 -0.75 -0.07
CA LEU A 130 -4.15 -0.68 0.07
C LEU A 130 -3.67 0.76 0.09
N TYR A 131 -2.57 1.02 0.78
CA TYR A 131 -1.92 2.33 0.87
C TYR A 131 -0.69 2.45 -0.03
N GLY A 132 -0.46 1.45 -0.85
CA GLY A 132 0.59 1.42 -1.85
C GLY A 132 0.47 0.16 -2.70
N LEU A 133 1.15 0.15 -3.84
CA LEU A 133 1.11 -0.95 -4.81
C LEU A 133 2.50 -1.23 -5.36
N PRO A 134 2.85 -2.50 -5.57
CA PRO A 134 3.98 -2.84 -6.42
C PRO A 134 3.70 -2.44 -7.87
N ILE A 135 4.72 -1.92 -8.52
CA ILE A 135 4.76 -1.70 -9.95
C ILE A 135 5.43 -2.91 -10.59
N VAL A 136 4.79 -3.50 -11.59
CA VAL A 136 5.32 -4.68 -12.27
C VAL A 136 5.69 -4.37 -13.73
N ASP A 137 6.64 -5.15 -14.25
CA ASP A 137 6.98 -5.17 -15.68
C ASP A 137 5.97 -6.01 -16.50
N ASP A 138 6.21 -6.09 -17.81
CA ASP A 138 5.36 -6.84 -18.73
C ASP A 138 5.32 -8.35 -18.45
N ALA A 139 6.34 -8.86 -17.77
CA ALA A 139 6.40 -10.24 -17.32
C ALA A 139 5.73 -10.47 -15.95
N GLY A 140 5.27 -9.41 -15.27
CA GLY A 140 4.67 -9.47 -13.93
C GLY A 140 5.69 -9.49 -12.79
N ARG A 141 6.97 -9.18 -13.06
CA ARG A 141 8.01 -9.06 -12.03
C ARG A 141 7.93 -7.70 -11.37
N VAL A 142 8.08 -7.68 -10.05
CA VAL A 142 8.11 -6.43 -9.28
C VAL A 142 9.38 -5.63 -9.61
N VAL A 143 9.20 -4.39 -10.05
CA VAL A 143 10.29 -3.49 -10.48
C VAL A 143 10.36 -2.19 -9.69
N SER A 144 9.28 -1.80 -9.01
CA SER A 144 9.22 -0.60 -8.17
C SER A 144 8.01 -0.68 -7.24
N TYR A 145 7.83 0.36 -6.42
CA TYR A 145 6.72 0.50 -5.49
C TYR A 145 6.17 1.92 -5.54
N LEU A 146 4.86 2.06 -5.45
CA LEU A 146 4.16 3.33 -5.42
C LEU A 146 3.41 3.48 -4.10
N ASP A 147 3.78 4.47 -3.29
CA ASP A 147 3.07 4.80 -2.04
C ASP A 147 1.98 5.85 -2.28
N GLN A 148 0.90 5.75 -1.53
CA GLN A 148 -0.20 6.73 -1.59
C GLN A 148 0.25 8.15 -1.22
N LEU A 149 1.23 8.29 -0.30
CA LEU A 149 1.78 9.61 0.05
C LEU A 149 2.63 10.21 -1.07
N GLU A 150 3.26 9.40 -1.90
CA GLU A 150 3.97 9.87 -3.10
C GLU A 150 2.97 10.49 -4.09
N LEU A 151 1.81 9.85 -4.29
CA LEU A 151 0.74 10.42 -5.10
C LEU A 151 0.16 11.70 -4.47
N LEU A 152 0.00 11.73 -3.14
CA LEU A 152 -0.43 12.94 -2.43
C LEU A 152 0.59 14.08 -2.58
N LEU A 153 1.89 13.78 -2.50
CA LEU A 153 2.96 14.76 -2.71
C LEU A 153 2.90 15.37 -4.12
N VAL A 154 2.68 14.52 -5.12
CA VAL A 154 2.46 14.97 -6.50
C VAL A 154 1.28 15.93 -6.58
N TRP A 155 0.16 15.54 -5.98
CA TRP A 155 -1.05 16.37 -5.99
C TRP A 155 -0.83 17.71 -5.28
N VAL A 156 -0.18 17.74 -4.10
CA VAL A 156 0.13 18.98 -3.38
C VAL A 156 1.03 19.90 -4.21
N ARG A 157 2.02 19.36 -4.89
CA ARG A 157 2.92 20.17 -5.75
C ARG A 157 2.20 20.70 -6.99
N ALA A 158 1.32 19.89 -7.60
CA ALA A 158 0.50 20.31 -8.72
C ALA A 158 -0.56 21.36 -8.33
N SER A 159 -1.12 21.24 -7.11
CA SER A 159 -2.16 22.14 -6.59
C SER A 159 -1.64 23.46 -6.03
N GLY A 160 -0.33 23.63 -5.92
CA GLY A 160 0.29 24.84 -5.32
C GLY A 160 -0.05 26.17 -6.00
N ARG A 161 -0.97 26.18 -6.97
CA ARG A 161 -1.50 27.35 -7.69
C ARG A 161 -3.00 27.61 -7.49
N GLU A 162 -3.75 26.75 -6.81
CA GLU A 162 -5.16 27.02 -6.46
C GLU A 162 -5.40 26.80 -4.96
N PRO A 163 -6.05 27.74 -4.25
CA PRO A 163 -6.43 27.52 -2.87
C PRO A 163 -7.46 26.39 -2.80
N LEU A 164 -7.18 25.39 -1.96
CA LEU A 164 -7.94 24.14 -1.77
C LEU A 164 -9.38 24.31 -1.27
N LEU A 165 -9.79 25.53 -0.96
CA LEU A 165 -11.15 25.89 -0.55
C LEU A 165 -11.51 27.21 -1.22
N ARG A 166 -12.32 27.17 -2.25
CA ARG A 166 -13.23 28.29 -2.47
C ARG A 166 -14.22 28.26 -1.29
N PRO A 167 -14.29 29.29 -0.45
CA PRO A 167 -15.40 29.38 0.45
C PRO A 167 -16.66 29.34 -0.43
N SER A 168 -17.58 28.43 -0.14
CA SER A 168 -18.91 28.44 -0.71
C SER A 168 -19.41 29.85 -0.55
N ALA A 169 -19.71 30.52 -1.66
CA ALA A 169 -20.39 31.79 -1.65
C ALA A 169 -21.75 31.51 -1.02
N ASP A 170 -21.83 31.78 0.27
CA ASP A 170 -23.05 31.77 1.02
C ASP A 170 -23.91 32.91 0.43
N THR A 171 -24.96 32.49 -0.17
CA THR A 171 -25.95 33.32 -0.80
C THR A 171 -26.70 34.06 0.31
N ASP A 172 -26.17 35.25 0.67
CA ASP A 172 -26.94 36.23 1.38
C ASP A 172 -28.07 36.69 0.44
N ARG A 173 -29.30 36.23 0.71
CA ARG A 173 -30.52 36.80 0.19
C ARG A 173 -31.50 37.00 1.31
N GLY A 174 -31.60 38.27 1.66
CA GLY A 174 -32.84 38.93 2.02
C GLY A 174 -33.43 38.67 3.38
#